data_598d9c76783c6c208d6978c267871911
#
_entry.id   598d9c76783c6c208d6978c267871911
#
_cell.length_a   1.000
_cell.length_b   1.000
_cell.length_c   1.000
_cell.angle_alpha   90.00
_cell.angle_beta   90.00
_cell.angle_gamma   90.00
#
_symmetry.space_group_name_H-M   'P 1'
#
loop_
_entity.id
_entity.type
_entity.pdbx_description
1 polymer ?
#
loop_
_entity_poly.entity_id
_entity_poly.type
_entity_poly.pdbx_seq_one_letter_code
_entity_poly.pdbx_strand_id
1 'polypeptide(L)'
;MKTVFLTGASGLIGSELAEALLSKGFKVIGVDNTPGTGTDDPNYTFIQASVDNKDAVIKAINDNGPDALVHLACTVDNDLPNIITSAHEKQSSVVDKYLYKAAVAAGVSDIIMISTHQVYAYQKTREPIRETMDEKPSTAYGKMKFDSEKALIKALKGSSAKGVVARVCPIYTKDYAPNLHAKIFDPKDNCSYIYGYGDYGFSFCCLYNLVDFIIGILTVSGGITYQGIYNVCDTKPISAKEIVDFERQYHKLGAVIQRNYGSDAVKSALAFGSKSAKVDYRYNDLSIVCSNISYDNTKAQRISTFRWKLSNTK
;
A
#
# COMPACT_ATOMS: atom_id res chain seq x y z
N MET A 1 9.19 21.28 -15.86
CA MET A 1 7.99 20.60 -15.31
C MET A 1 8.26 19.10 -15.43
N LYS A 2 8.22 18.34 -14.31
CA LYS A 2 8.43 16.87 -14.38
C LYS A 2 7.17 16.17 -14.93
N THR A 3 7.39 15.18 -15.78
CA THR A 3 6.33 14.30 -16.30
C THR A 3 6.33 12.97 -15.54
N VAL A 4 5.17 12.61 -14.99
CA VAL A 4 4.97 11.37 -14.22
C VAL A 4 4.11 10.41 -15.03
N PHE A 5 4.62 9.21 -15.29
CA PHE A 5 3.86 8.10 -15.85
C PHE A 5 3.24 7.30 -14.70
N LEU A 6 1.92 7.27 -14.63
CA LEU A 6 1.16 6.71 -13.53
C LEU A 6 0.32 5.54 -14.01
N THR A 7 0.66 4.31 -13.63
CA THR A 7 -0.18 3.14 -13.92
C THR A 7 -1.17 2.90 -12.78
N GLY A 8 -2.36 2.42 -13.07
CA GLY A 8 -3.44 2.31 -12.09
C GLY A 8 -4.05 3.67 -11.75
N ALA A 9 -4.10 4.56 -12.74
CA ALA A 9 -4.48 5.96 -12.56
C ALA A 9 -5.94 6.17 -12.16
N SER A 10 -6.83 5.22 -12.48
CA SER A 10 -8.27 5.29 -12.11
C SER A 10 -8.58 4.62 -10.77
N GLY A 11 -7.58 3.98 -10.13
CA GLY A 11 -7.76 3.34 -8.82
C GLY A 11 -7.79 4.34 -7.67
N LEU A 12 -8.13 3.87 -6.47
CA LEU A 12 -8.22 4.68 -5.24
C LEU A 12 -6.98 5.56 -5.00
N ILE A 13 -5.78 4.98 -5.10
CA ILE A 13 -4.53 5.71 -4.91
C ILE A 13 -4.24 6.59 -6.14
N GLY A 14 -4.48 6.04 -7.33
CA GLY A 14 -4.10 6.67 -8.59
C GLY A 14 -4.84 7.97 -8.86
N SER A 15 -6.15 8.01 -8.62
CA SER A 15 -6.97 9.21 -8.81
C SER A 15 -6.54 10.35 -7.87
N GLU A 16 -6.41 10.07 -6.58
CA GLU A 16 -5.96 11.08 -5.60
C GLU A 16 -4.53 11.56 -5.87
N LEU A 17 -3.63 10.64 -6.28
CA LEU A 17 -2.28 11.00 -6.62
C LEU A 17 -2.21 11.85 -7.90
N ALA A 18 -3.01 11.53 -8.93
CA ALA A 18 -3.05 12.32 -10.16
C ALA A 18 -3.47 13.76 -9.88
N GLU A 19 -4.57 13.97 -9.14
CA GLU A 19 -5.02 15.30 -8.73
C GLU A 19 -3.96 16.06 -7.93
N ALA A 20 -3.35 15.40 -6.96
CA ALA A 20 -2.32 16.02 -6.13
C ALA A 20 -1.06 16.39 -6.93
N LEU A 21 -0.63 15.56 -7.89
CA LEU A 21 0.48 15.86 -8.79
C LEU A 21 0.18 17.05 -9.71
N LEU A 22 -1.01 17.08 -10.32
CA LEU A 22 -1.46 18.19 -11.16
C LEU A 22 -1.49 19.50 -10.38
N SER A 23 -2.04 19.49 -9.15
CA SER A 23 -2.06 20.66 -8.27
C SER A 23 -0.66 21.19 -7.89
N LYS A 24 0.36 20.34 -7.99
CA LYS A 24 1.78 20.69 -7.77
C LYS A 24 2.52 21.07 -9.05
N GLY A 25 1.83 21.14 -10.19
CA GLY A 25 2.40 21.53 -11.46
C GLY A 25 3.20 20.43 -12.18
N PHE A 26 2.93 19.17 -11.88
CA PHE A 26 3.44 18.05 -12.68
C PHE A 26 2.60 17.85 -13.94
N LYS A 27 3.20 17.28 -14.97
CA LYS A 27 2.47 16.66 -16.06
C LYS A 27 2.25 15.19 -15.72
N VAL A 28 1.02 14.69 -15.89
CA VAL A 28 0.67 13.31 -15.54
C VAL A 28 0.17 12.56 -16.78
N ILE A 29 0.79 11.42 -17.06
CA ILE A 29 0.35 10.46 -18.06
C ILE A 29 -0.27 9.28 -17.30
N GLY A 30 -1.59 9.29 -17.15
CA GLY A 30 -2.33 8.22 -16.46
C GLY A 30 -2.62 7.06 -17.39
N VAL A 31 -2.37 5.84 -16.96
CA VAL A 31 -2.69 4.60 -17.68
C VAL A 31 -3.52 3.68 -16.80
N ASP A 32 -4.67 3.28 -17.31
CA ASP A 32 -5.56 2.32 -16.64
C ASP A 32 -6.43 1.60 -17.68
N ASN A 33 -6.91 0.40 -17.35
CA ASN A 33 -7.88 -0.31 -18.17
C ASN A 33 -9.31 0.18 -17.96
N THR A 34 -9.58 0.77 -16.78
CA THR A 34 -10.85 1.43 -16.45
C THR A 34 -10.82 2.88 -16.93
N PRO A 35 -11.94 3.45 -17.42
CA PRO A 35 -12.00 4.86 -17.77
C PRO A 35 -11.52 5.76 -16.62
N GLY A 36 -10.77 6.79 -16.96
CA GLY A 36 -10.30 7.77 -15.98
C GLY A 36 -11.43 8.60 -15.39
N THR A 37 -11.20 9.19 -14.24
CA THR A 37 -12.15 10.05 -13.52
C THR A 37 -12.38 11.42 -14.17
N GLY A 38 -11.85 11.63 -15.38
CA GLY A 38 -12.10 12.82 -16.20
C GLY A 38 -11.68 14.13 -15.52
N THR A 39 -10.41 14.49 -15.63
CA THR A 39 -10.00 15.87 -15.34
C THR A 39 -9.73 16.59 -16.65
N ASP A 40 -10.21 17.84 -16.77
CA ASP A 40 -9.95 18.71 -17.92
C ASP A 40 -8.62 19.48 -17.79
N ASP A 41 -7.75 19.08 -16.86
CA ASP A 41 -6.45 19.70 -16.67
C ASP A 41 -5.56 19.48 -17.91
N PRO A 42 -5.04 20.53 -18.55
CA PRO A 42 -4.24 20.43 -19.76
C PRO A 42 -2.91 19.66 -19.56
N ASN A 43 -2.47 19.49 -18.33
CA ASN A 43 -1.29 18.70 -17.96
C ASN A 43 -1.61 17.23 -17.71
N TYR A 44 -2.89 16.80 -17.81
CA TYR A 44 -3.28 15.41 -17.69
C TYR A 44 -3.53 14.77 -19.05
N THR A 45 -2.89 13.64 -19.28
CA THR A 45 -3.16 12.80 -20.46
C THR A 45 -3.55 11.42 -19.96
N PHE A 46 -4.77 10.97 -20.28
CA PHE A 46 -5.24 9.63 -19.93
C PHE A 46 -5.14 8.69 -21.13
N ILE A 47 -4.55 7.53 -20.91
CA ILE A 47 -4.41 6.45 -21.90
C ILE A 47 -5.17 5.24 -21.35
N GLN A 48 -6.30 4.93 -21.96
CA GLN A 48 -7.06 3.73 -21.62
C GLN A 48 -6.39 2.49 -22.20
N ALA A 49 -5.62 1.81 -21.38
CA ALA A 49 -4.91 0.58 -21.75
C ALA A 49 -4.69 -0.31 -20.52
N SER A 50 -4.80 -1.62 -20.71
CA SER A 50 -4.34 -2.57 -19.69
C SER A 50 -2.81 -2.60 -19.66
N VAL A 51 -2.24 -2.68 -18.46
CA VAL A 51 -0.79 -2.92 -18.29
C VAL A 51 -0.34 -4.28 -18.85
N ASP A 52 -1.25 -5.19 -19.16
CA ASP A 52 -0.94 -6.43 -19.87
C ASP A 52 -0.62 -6.19 -21.35
N ASN A 53 -1.10 -5.10 -21.93
CA ASN A 53 -0.76 -4.70 -23.28
C ASN A 53 0.60 -4.04 -23.31
N LYS A 54 1.63 -4.88 -23.27
CA LYS A 54 3.04 -4.47 -23.20
C LYS A 54 3.41 -3.45 -24.27
N ASP A 55 2.97 -3.67 -25.53
CA ASP A 55 3.37 -2.82 -26.65
C ASP A 55 2.74 -1.43 -26.56
N ALA A 56 1.48 -1.34 -26.16
CA ALA A 56 0.80 -0.08 -25.91
C ALA A 56 1.46 0.72 -24.76
N VAL A 57 1.83 0.04 -23.68
CA VAL A 57 2.47 0.70 -22.52
C VAL A 57 3.88 1.17 -22.86
N ILE A 58 4.68 0.34 -23.54
CA ILE A 58 6.03 0.74 -23.98
C ILE A 58 5.97 1.92 -24.96
N LYS A 59 5.03 1.86 -25.92
CA LYS A 59 4.80 2.98 -26.83
C LYS A 59 4.44 4.25 -26.06
N ALA A 60 3.53 4.16 -25.10
CA ALA A 60 3.12 5.30 -24.29
C ALA A 60 4.28 5.90 -23.47
N ILE A 61 5.18 5.08 -22.91
CA ILE A 61 6.39 5.55 -22.22
C ILE A 61 7.30 6.29 -23.20
N ASN A 62 7.58 5.70 -24.36
CA ASN A 62 8.50 6.29 -25.34
C ASN A 62 7.96 7.59 -25.96
N ASP A 63 6.67 7.65 -26.27
CA ASP A 63 6.03 8.83 -26.87
C ASP A 63 6.00 10.03 -25.91
N ASN A 64 5.94 9.77 -24.60
CA ASN A 64 5.78 10.83 -23.60
C ASN A 64 7.07 11.16 -22.84
N GLY A 65 8.12 10.33 -22.88
CA GLY A 65 9.40 10.57 -22.25
C GLY A 65 9.31 10.97 -20.77
N PRO A 66 8.68 10.18 -19.90
CA PRO A 66 8.44 10.59 -18.52
C PRO A 66 9.74 10.65 -17.71
N ASP A 67 9.81 11.60 -16.77
CA ASP A 67 10.90 11.71 -15.80
C ASP A 67 10.77 10.68 -14.68
N ALA A 68 9.53 10.30 -14.34
CA ALA A 68 9.24 9.35 -13.28
C ALA A 68 8.15 8.34 -13.66
N LEU A 69 8.28 7.13 -13.14
CA LEU A 69 7.24 6.09 -13.14
C LEU A 69 6.72 5.87 -11.74
N VAL A 70 5.41 5.98 -11.55
CA VAL A 70 4.73 5.50 -10.34
C VAL A 70 3.85 4.31 -10.71
N HIS A 71 4.22 3.13 -10.24
CA HIS A 71 3.54 1.88 -10.58
C HIS A 71 2.58 1.47 -9.48
N LEU A 72 1.27 1.72 -9.71
CA LEU A 72 0.17 1.34 -8.82
C LEU A 72 -0.65 0.18 -9.38
N ALA A 73 -0.69 0.00 -10.70
CA ALA A 73 -1.50 -1.04 -11.34
C ALA A 73 -1.11 -2.41 -10.78
N CYS A 74 -2.06 -3.06 -10.18
CA CYS A 74 -1.93 -4.41 -9.66
C CYS A 74 -3.29 -5.06 -9.69
N THR A 75 -3.37 -6.29 -10.17
CA THR A 75 -4.60 -7.06 -10.09
C THR A 75 -4.78 -7.51 -8.65
N VAL A 76 -5.44 -6.68 -7.87
CA VAL A 76 -5.90 -7.01 -6.52
C VAL A 76 -7.39 -6.77 -6.50
N ASP A 77 -8.13 -7.83 -6.30
CA ASP A 77 -9.52 -7.70 -5.93
C ASP A 77 -9.56 -7.16 -4.49
N ASN A 78 -10.08 -5.95 -4.34
CA ASN A 78 -10.27 -5.34 -3.02
C ASN A 78 -11.51 -5.89 -2.32
N ASP A 79 -12.32 -6.72 -2.99
CA ASP A 79 -13.45 -7.39 -2.37
C ASP A 79 -12.98 -8.45 -1.37
N LEU A 80 -13.71 -8.58 -0.30
CA LEU A 80 -13.48 -9.56 0.75
C LEU A 80 -14.10 -10.92 0.36
N PRO A 81 -13.33 -12.03 0.40
CA PRO A 81 -11.90 -12.15 0.65
C PRO A 81 -11.06 -11.98 -0.63
N ASN A 82 -9.97 -11.23 -0.56
CA ASN A 82 -9.01 -11.15 -1.67
C ASN A 82 -8.37 -12.50 -1.90
N ILE A 83 -8.66 -13.10 -3.03
CA ILE A 83 -8.03 -14.35 -3.44
C ILE A 83 -7.03 -14.03 -4.55
N ILE A 84 -5.75 -13.93 -4.19
CA ILE A 84 -4.69 -13.90 -5.18
C ILE A 84 -4.49 -15.32 -5.71
N THR A 85 -4.73 -15.49 -7.00
CA THR A 85 -4.52 -16.75 -7.69
C THR A 85 -3.11 -16.83 -8.27
N SER A 86 -2.67 -18.05 -8.63
CA SER A 86 -1.40 -18.22 -9.37
C SER A 86 -1.41 -17.52 -10.74
N ALA A 87 -2.57 -17.29 -11.33
CA ALA A 87 -2.71 -16.49 -12.55
C ALA A 87 -2.36 -15.01 -12.27
N HIS A 88 -2.86 -14.44 -11.18
CA HIS A 88 -2.53 -13.07 -10.75
C HIS A 88 -1.04 -12.91 -10.45
N GLU A 89 -0.43 -13.87 -9.75
CA GLU A 89 1.02 -13.85 -9.47
C GLU A 89 1.84 -13.87 -10.76
N LYS A 90 1.46 -14.73 -11.72
CA LYS A 90 2.13 -14.84 -13.02
C LYS A 90 1.99 -13.56 -13.84
N GLN A 91 0.78 -13.00 -13.91
CA GLN A 91 0.48 -11.76 -14.64
C GLN A 91 1.29 -10.60 -14.08
N SER A 92 1.24 -10.36 -12.76
CA SER A 92 2.01 -9.32 -12.10
C SER A 92 3.51 -9.47 -12.38
N SER A 93 4.05 -10.68 -12.26
CA SER A 93 5.47 -10.95 -12.55
C SER A 93 5.88 -10.62 -13.99
N VAL A 94 5.00 -10.83 -14.98
CA VAL A 94 5.28 -10.47 -16.38
C VAL A 94 5.25 -8.96 -16.56
N VAL A 95 4.22 -8.29 -16.03
CA VAL A 95 4.06 -6.84 -16.11
C VAL A 95 5.24 -6.12 -15.48
N ASP A 96 5.55 -6.43 -14.23
CA ASP A 96 6.63 -5.77 -13.48
C ASP A 96 7.98 -5.87 -14.19
N LYS A 97 8.30 -7.07 -14.70
CA LYS A 97 9.57 -7.31 -15.37
C LYS A 97 9.74 -6.47 -16.65
N TYR A 98 8.71 -6.34 -17.47
CA TYR A 98 8.83 -5.56 -18.68
C TYR A 98 8.74 -4.05 -18.41
N LEU A 99 7.83 -3.64 -17.51
CA LEU A 99 7.55 -2.24 -17.22
C LEU A 99 8.79 -1.53 -16.65
N TYR A 100 9.43 -2.12 -15.63
CA TYR A 100 10.63 -1.53 -15.06
C TYR A 100 11.79 -1.49 -16.05
N LYS A 101 11.95 -2.53 -16.88
CA LYS A 101 12.97 -2.53 -17.94
C LYS A 101 12.69 -1.47 -18.99
N ALA A 102 11.45 -1.29 -19.42
CA ALA A 102 11.04 -0.28 -20.37
C ALA A 102 11.29 1.13 -19.82
N ALA A 103 10.92 1.37 -18.56
CA ALA A 103 11.17 2.65 -17.91
C ALA A 103 12.68 2.98 -17.84
N VAL A 104 13.51 2.02 -17.43
CA VAL A 104 14.96 2.19 -17.40
C VAL A 104 15.52 2.45 -18.81
N ALA A 105 15.07 1.70 -19.82
CA ALA A 105 15.52 1.85 -21.21
C ALA A 105 15.11 3.20 -21.82
N ALA A 106 13.96 3.75 -21.40
CA ALA A 106 13.48 5.07 -21.80
C ALA A 106 14.16 6.24 -21.05
N GLY A 107 15.08 5.94 -20.11
CA GLY A 107 15.80 6.97 -19.35
C GLY A 107 15.00 7.57 -18.18
N VAL A 108 13.94 6.90 -17.70
CA VAL A 108 13.20 7.33 -16.51
C VAL A 108 14.13 7.40 -15.31
N SER A 109 14.16 8.56 -14.65
CA SER A 109 15.10 8.82 -13.54
C SER A 109 14.62 8.27 -12.21
N ASP A 110 13.30 8.27 -11.99
CA ASP A 110 12.70 7.88 -10.70
C ASP A 110 11.64 6.80 -10.93
N ILE A 111 11.78 5.64 -10.27
CA ILE A 111 10.80 4.55 -10.36
C ILE A 111 10.29 4.25 -8.95
N ILE A 112 9.01 4.52 -8.72
CA ILE A 112 8.34 4.29 -7.45
C ILE A 112 7.38 3.11 -7.59
N MET A 113 7.59 2.09 -6.77
CA MET A 113 6.75 0.90 -6.70
C MET A 113 6.01 0.87 -5.37
N ILE A 114 4.70 0.63 -5.43
CA ILE A 114 3.91 0.38 -4.22
C ILE A 114 3.90 -1.11 -3.90
N SER A 115 4.55 -1.45 -2.80
CA SER A 115 4.60 -2.77 -2.18
C SER A 115 3.67 -2.81 -0.95
N THR A 116 3.83 -3.79 -0.10
CA THR A 116 2.97 -4.02 1.07
C THR A 116 3.79 -4.41 2.30
N HIS A 117 3.29 -4.08 3.48
CA HIS A 117 3.80 -4.58 4.75
C HIS A 117 3.77 -6.12 4.86
N GLN A 118 2.93 -6.81 4.05
CA GLN A 118 2.80 -8.27 4.05
C GLN A 118 4.04 -9.01 3.48
N VAL A 119 5.04 -8.30 2.99
CA VAL A 119 6.33 -8.89 2.60
C VAL A 119 7.14 -9.36 3.80
N TYR A 120 6.91 -8.77 4.97
CA TYR A 120 7.55 -9.23 6.21
C TYR A 120 6.93 -10.53 6.71
N ALA A 121 7.76 -11.34 7.36
CA ALA A 121 7.24 -12.46 8.14
C ALA A 121 6.34 -11.93 9.27
N TYR A 122 5.35 -12.73 9.63
CA TYR A 122 4.72 -12.54 10.93
C TYR A 122 5.79 -12.67 12.02
N GLN A 123 6.06 -11.58 12.69
CA GLN A 123 7.04 -11.55 13.77
C GLN A 123 6.32 -11.39 15.11
N LYS A 124 6.63 -12.30 16.02
CA LYS A 124 6.18 -12.22 17.39
C LYS A 124 7.08 -11.23 18.15
N THR A 125 6.95 -9.96 17.81
CA THR A 125 7.76 -8.88 18.40
C THR A 125 6.86 -7.73 18.84
N ARG A 126 7.28 -7.05 19.90
CA ARG A 126 6.73 -5.74 20.29
C ARG A 126 7.53 -4.57 19.71
N GLU A 127 8.72 -4.86 19.17
CA GLU A 127 9.52 -3.87 18.50
C GLU A 127 8.90 -3.54 17.13
N PRO A 128 8.83 -2.26 16.75
CA PRO A 128 8.36 -1.88 15.43
C PRO A 128 9.20 -2.53 14.31
N ILE A 129 8.53 -3.07 13.31
CA ILE A 129 9.19 -3.71 12.17
C ILE A 129 9.87 -2.65 11.33
N ARG A 130 11.18 -2.83 11.10
CA ARG A 130 12.03 -1.96 10.28
C ARG A 130 12.28 -2.55 8.90
N GLU A 131 12.66 -1.71 7.95
CA GLU A 131 12.96 -2.10 6.57
C GLU A 131 14.13 -3.10 6.45
N THR A 132 14.95 -3.21 7.49
CA THR A 132 16.08 -4.15 7.56
C THR A 132 15.73 -5.52 8.11
N MET A 133 14.48 -5.74 8.53
CA MET A 133 14.04 -7.05 9.03
C MET A 133 13.75 -8.03 7.89
N ASP A 134 13.84 -9.33 8.22
CA ASP A 134 13.70 -10.42 7.24
C ASP A 134 12.34 -10.40 6.52
N GLU A 135 12.41 -10.51 5.20
CA GLU A 135 11.25 -10.72 4.35
C GLU A 135 10.94 -12.22 4.25
N LYS A 136 9.76 -12.60 4.72
CA LYS A 136 9.23 -13.97 4.60
C LYS A 136 7.72 -13.89 4.38
N PRO A 137 7.25 -13.46 3.21
CA PRO A 137 5.82 -13.29 2.96
C PRO A 137 5.09 -14.61 3.10
N SER A 138 4.05 -14.61 3.94
CA SER A 138 3.19 -15.78 4.19
C SER A 138 1.92 -15.79 3.32
N THR A 139 1.48 -14.63 2.84
CA THR A 139 0.32 -14.49 1.98
C THR A 139 0.70 -14.54 0.49
N ALA A 140 -0.22 -14.97 -0.38
CA ALA A 140 -0.02 -14.94 -1.83
C ALA A 140 0.24 -13.50 -2.32
N TYR A 141 -0.51 -12.53 -1.81
CA TYR A 141 -0.31 -11.11 -2.11
C TYR A 141 1.08 -10.62 -1.70
N GLY A 142 1.51 -10.94 -0.47
CA GLY A 142 2.85 -10.57 0.00
C GLY A 142 3.96 -11.16 -0.86
N LYS A 143 3.82 -12.44 -1.28
CA LYS A 143 4.77 -13.09 -2.20
C LYS A 143 4.83 -12.41 -3.55
N MET A 144 3.67 -12.14 -4.16
CA MET A 144 3.56 -11.43 -5.43
C MET A 144 4.25 -10.08 -5.38
N LYS A 145 3.98 -9.26 -4.36
CA LYS A 145 4.62 -7.95 -4.19
C LYS A 145 6.11 -8.04 -3.90
N PHE A 146 6.55 -9.04 -3.15
CA PHE A 146 7.98 -9.26 -2.92
C PHE A 146 8.74 -9.64 -4.20
N ASP A 147 8.10 -10.39 -5.10
CA ASP A 147 8.69 -10.69 -6.40
C ASP A 147 8.73 -9.45 -7.31
N SER A 148 7.75 -8.55 -7.20
CA SER A 148 7.78 -7.22 -7.83
C SER A 148 8.95 -6.36 -7.33
N GLU A 149 9.23 -6.35 -6.02
CA GLU A 149 10.40 -5.65 -5.45
C GLU A 149 11.71 -6.16 -6.06
N LYS A 150 11.86 -7.50 -6.15
CA LYS A 150 13.04 -8.13 -6.78
C LYS A 150 13.16 -7.77 -8.27
N ALA A 151 12.03 -7.68 -8.98
CA ALA A 151 12.01 -7.29 -10.38
C ALA A 151 12.51 -5.86 -10.59
N LEU A 152 12.07 -4.91 -9.73
CA LEU A 152 12.55 -3.54 -9.73
C LEU A 152 14.06 -3.49 -9.44
N ILE A 153 14.50 -4.10 -8.34
CA ILE A 153 15.94 -4.13 -7.97
C ILE A 153 16.78 -4.70 -9.10
N LYS A 154 16.29 -5.75 -9.78
CA LYS A 154 16.99 -6.35 -10.93
C LYS A 154 17.05 -5.40 -12.13
N ALA A 155 15.97 -4.67 -12.42
CA ALA A 155 15.93 -3.72 -13.54
C ALA A 155 16.87 -2.54 -13.33
N LEU A 156 17.06 -2.12 -12.09
CA LEU A 156 17.93 -0.99 -11.73
C LEU A 156 19.43 -1.30 -11.79
N LYS A 157 19.83 -2.58 -11.85
CA LYS A 157 21.25 -2.96 -11.87
C LYS A 157 21.96 -2.38 -13.10
N GLY A 158 22.99 -1.56 -12.86
CA GLY A 158 23.78 -0.94 -13.92
C GLY A 158 23.11 0.28 -14.57
N SER A 159 21.97 0.75 -14.05
CA SER A 159 21.33 1.98 -14.51
C SER A 159 21.58 3.14 -13.54
N SER A 160 21.37 4.38 -14.02
CA SER A 160 21.39 5.60 -13.21
C SER A 160 20.04 5.90 -12.56
N ALA A 161 19.00 5.14 -12.91
CA ALA A 161 17.65 5.32 -12.36
C ALA A 161 17.61 4.99 -10.86
N LYS A 162 16.82 5.74 -10.12
CA LYS A 162 16.61 5.56 -8.67
C LYS A 162 15.30 4.85 -8.41
N GLY A 163 15.35 3.79 -7.62
CA GLY A 163 14.18 3.02 -7.25
C GLY A 163 13.73 3.27 -5.81
N VAL A 164 12.44 3.42 -5.63
CA VAL A 164 11.77 3.51 -4.33
C VAL A 164 10.75 2.39 -4.21
N VAL A 165 10.84 1.61 -3.16
CA VAL A 165 9.86 0.60 -2.77
C VAL A 165 9.13 1.12 -1.54
N ALA A 166 7.84 1.40 -1.67
CA ALA A 166 6.98 1.78 -0.56
C ALA A 166 6.22 0.56 -0.05
N ARG A 167 6.62 0.01 1.10
CA ARG A 167 5.89 -1.07 1.80
C ARG A 167 4.79 -0.46 2.64
N VAL A 168 3.60 -0.40 2.05
CA VAL A 168 2.46 0.34 2.58
C VAL A 168 1.62 -0.54 3.52
N CYS A 169 1.23 -0.01 4.68
CA CYS A 169 0.22 -0.61 5.53
C CYS A 169 -1.19 -0.44 4.92
N PRO A 170 -2.21 -1.19 5.39
CA PRO A 170 -3.56 -1.09 4.84
C PRO A 170 -4.05 0.36 4.79
N ILE A 171 -4.56 0.75 3.62
CA ILE A 171 -4.94 2.14 3.36
C ILE A 171 -6.36 2.41 3.87
N TYR A 172 -6.58 3.63 4.33
CA TYR A 172 -7.89 4.16 4.65
C TYR A 172 -8.01 5.65 4.29
N THR A 173 -9.26 6.07 4.10
CA THR A 173 -9.71 7.48 4.11
C THR A 173 -11.00 7.56 4.92
N LYS A 174 -11.60 8.75 5.01
CA LYS A 174 -12.92 8.90 5.61
C LYS A 174 -13.99 8.11 4.85
N ASP A 175 -13.93 8.14 3.52
CA ASP A 175 -14.92 7.51 2.65
C ASP A 175 -14.53 6.08 2.22
N TYR A 176 -13.30 5.67 2.49
CA TYR A 176 -12.80 4.31 2.20
C TYR A 176 -12.23 3.66 3.46
N ALA A 177 -13.05 2.89 4.15
CA ALA A 177 -12.69 2.27 5.41
C ALA A 177 -12.78 0.71 5.48
N PRO A 178 -12.85 -0.06 4.37
CA PRO A 178 -12.99 -1.52 4.46
C PRO A 178 -11.86 -2.19 5.26
N ASN A 179 -10.64 -1.65 5.17
CA ASN A 179 -9.49 -2.17 5.90
C ASN A 179 -9.59 -1.92 7.42
N LEU A 180 -10.18 -0.78 7.82
CA LEU A 180 -10.48 -0.50 9.22
C LEU A 180 -11.59 -1.42 9.71
N HIS A 181 -12.71 -1.48 8.98
CA HIS A 181 -13.86 -2.32 9.31
C HIS A 181 -13.47 -3.78 9.52
N ALA A 182 -12.63 -4.34 8.65
CA ALA A 182 -12.16 -5.71 8.75
C ALA A 182 -11.46 -6.04 10.09
N LYS A 183 -10.94 -5.04 10.81
CA LYS A 183 -10.30 -5.26 12.11
C LYS A 183 -11.29 -5.40 13.28
N ILE A 184 -12.52 -4.98 13.07
CA ILE A 184 -13.60 -5.05 14.07
C ILE A 184 -14.78 -5.89 13.60
N PHE A 185 -14.64 -6.66 12.52
CA PHE A 185 -15.72 -7.48 11.94
C PHE A 185 -15.32 -8.95 11.87
N ASP A 186 -16.25 -9.81 12.27
CA ASP A 186 -16.13 -11.27 12.17
C ASP A 186 -17.03 -11.77 11.04
N PRO A 187 -16.47 -12.22 9.91
CA PRO A 187 -17.25 -12.68 8.78
C PRO A 187 -17.97 -14.01 9.04
N LYS A 188 -17.56 -14.79 10.06
CA LYS A 188 -18.21 -16.06 10.42
C LYS A 188 -19.51 -15.81 11.16
N ASP A 189 -19.45 -14.91 12.15
CA ASP A 189 -20.58 -14.59 13.00
C ASP A 189 -21.39 -13.40 12.43
N ASN A 190 -20.92 -12.80 11.34
CA ASN A 190 -21.50 -11.61 10.71
C ASN A 190 -21.78 -10.49 11.71
N CYS A 191 -20.82 -10.20 12.56
CA CYS A 191 -20.97 -9.21 13.63
C CYS A 191 -19.70 -8.38 13.82
N SER A 192 -19.90 -7.16 14.32
CA SER A 192 -18.77 -6.32 14.77
C SER A 192 -18.40 -6.66 16.20
N TYR A 193 -17.11 -6.69 16.49
CA TYR A 193 -16.60 -7.04 17.81
C TYR A 193 -15.25 -6.41 18.13
N ILE A 194 -14.95 -6.32 19.42
CA ILE A 194 -13.64 -5.99 19.96
C ILE A 194 -13.28 -6.96 21.09
N TYR A 195 -12.00 -7.18 21.33
CA TYR A 195 -11.52 -7.87 22.53
C TYR A 195 -11.27 -6.86 23.65
N GLY A 196 -11.69 -7.21 24.89
CA GLY A 196 -11.51 -6.34 26.04
C GLY A 196 -12.08 -4.95 25.79
N TYR A 197 -11.30 -3.92 26.03
CA TYR A 197 -11.68 -2.52 25.79
C TYR A 197 -11.29 -1.99 24.40
N GLY A 198 -10.68 -2.82 23.55
CA GLY A 198 -10.24 -2.43 22.20
C GLY A 198 -9.02 -1.53 22.18
N ASP A 199 -8.17 -1.57 23.20
CA ASP A 199 -6.97 -0.75 23.38
C ASP A 199 -5.72 -1.28 22.64
N TYR A 200 -5.82 -2.42 21.98
CA TYR A 200 -4.83 -2.92 21.04
C TYR A 200 -4.93 -2.22 19.69
N GLY A 201 -3.81 -2.03 19.02
CA GLY A 201 -3.74 -1.24 17.80
C GLY A 201 -3.21 -1.98 16.58
N PHE A 202 -3.49 -1.40 15.43
CA PHE A 202 -3.05 -1.88 14.13
C PHE A 202 -2.39 -0.73 13.35
N SER A 203 -1.35 -1.04 12.59
CA SER A 203 -0.75 -0.06 11.70
C SER A 203 -1.53 0.06 10.40
N PHE A 204 -1.88 1.29 10.08
CA PHE A 204 -2.54 1.68 8.84
C PHE A 204 -1.75 2.79 8.15
N CYS A 205 -2.17 3.16 6.97
CA CYS A 205 -1.67 4.31 6.23
C CYS A 205 -2.85 5.13 5.71
N CYS A 206 -3.02 6.35 6.20
CA CYS A 206 -3.92 7.28 5.57
C CYS A 206 -3.47 7.52 4.12
N LEU A 207 -4.39 7.42 3.15
CA LEU A 207 -4.10 7.60 1.73
C LEU A 207 -3.33 8.89 1.46
N TYR A 208 -3.70 9.98 2.11
CA TYR A 208 -3.06 11.29 1.90
C TYR A 208 -1.63 11.34 2.44
N ASN A 209 -1.25 10.53 3.43
CA ASN A 209 0.14 10.37 3.85
C ASN A 209 0.97 9.66 2.77
N LEU A 210 0.40 8.65 2.09
CA LEU A 210 1.07 7.99 0.97
C LEU A 210 1.24 8.94 -0.21
N VAL A 211 0.20 9.72 -0.56
CA VAL A 211 0.25 10.73 -1.62
C VAL A 211 1.31 11.78 -1.31
N ASP A 212 1.30 12.35 -0.10
CA ASP A 212 2.32 13.32 0.35
C ASP A 212 3.74 12.72 0.32
N PHE A 213 3.90 11.44 0.67
CA PHE A 213 5.19 10.73 0.59
C PHE A 213 5.68 10.58 -0.86
N ILE A 214 4.82 10.14 -1.80
CA ILE A 214 5.19 10.00 -3.22
C ILE A 214 5.60 11.36 -3.80
N ILE A 215 4.82 12.41 -3.53
CA ILE A 215 5.14 13.77 -3.96
C ILE A 215 6.48 14.22 -3.34
N GLY A 216 6.69 13.91 -2.06
CA GLY A 216 7.96 14.18 -1.37
C GLY A 216 9.15 13.56 -2.10
N ILE A 217 9.08 12.28 -2.49
CA ILE A 217 10.10 11.61 -3.30
C ILE A 217 10.35 12.33 -4.63
N LEU A 218 9.27 12.70 -5.34
CA LEU A 218 9.38 13.33 -6.67
C LEU A 218 9.90 14.78 -6.62
N THR A 219 9.84 15.42 -5.44
CA THR A 219 10.28 16.82 -5.23
C THR A 219 11.57 16.95 -4.44
N VAL A 220 12.15 15.84 -3.95
CA VAL A 220 13.43 15.87 -3.23
C VAL A 220 14.49 16.59 -4.05
N SER A 221 15.18 17.52 -3.42
CA SER A 221 16.28 18.31 -3.97
C SER A 221 17.48 18.31 -3.02
N GLY A 222 18.61 18.88 -3.42
CA GLY A 222 19.72 19.13 -2.52
C GLY A 222 20.58 17.93 -2.16
N GLY A 223 20.65 16.88 -3.00
CA GLY A 223 21.59 15.75 -2.82
C GLY A 223 21.14 14.72 -1.76
N ILE A 224 19.90 14.80 -1.29
CA ILE A 224 19.36 13.81 -0.35
C ILE A 224 19.21 12.46 -1.06
N THR A 225 19.81 11.42 -0.50
CA THR A 225 19.62 10.05 -0.98
C THR A 225 18.25 9.54 -0.54
N TYR A 226 17.36 9.30 -1.50
CA TYR A 226 15.98 8.84 -1.25
C TYR A 226 15.65 7.47 -1.84
N GLN A 227 16.56 6.88 -2.62
CA GLN A 227 16.37 5.53 -3.15
C GLN A 227 16.34 4.47 -2.05
N GLY A 228 15.58 3.40 -2.26
CA GLY A 228 15.53 2.24 -1.37
C GLY A 228 14.14 1.89 -0.89
N ILE A 229 14.08 1.09 0.16
CA ILE A 229 12.84 0.55 0.74
C ILE A 229 12.39 1.44 1.89
N TYR A 230 11.06 1.64 2.00
CA TYR A 230 10.43 2.45 3.04
C TYR A 230 9.19 1.74 3.60
N ASN A 231 9.05 1.73 4.91
CA ASN A 231 7.77 1.47 5.55
C ASN A 231 6.93 2.74 5.48
N VAL A 232 5.74 2.62 4.87
CA VAL A 232 4.82 3.75 4.71
C VAL A 232 3.55 3.44 5.50
N CYS A 233 3.46 4.02 6.67
CA CYS A 233 2.33 3.88 7.59
C CYS A 233 2.16 5.16 8.41
N ASP A 234 1.04 5.29 9.07
CA ASP A 234 0.83 6.38 10.02
C ASP A 234 1.82 6.29 11.19
N THR A 235 2.09 7.41 11.84
CA THR A 235 3.08 7.49 12.92
C THR A 235 2.68 6.74 14.18
N LYS A 236 1.38 6.41 14.32
CA LYS A 236 0.83 5.66 15.45
C LYS A 236 -0.15 4.62 14.97
N PRO A 237 -0.15 3.42 15.56
CA PRO A 237 -1.23 2.45 15.35
C PRO A 237 -2.59 3.05 15.74
N ILE A 238 -3.63 2.60 15.06
CA ILE A 238 -5.04 2.93 15.35
C ILE A 238 -5.61 1.79 16.19
N SER A 239 -6.18 2.10 17.35
CA SER A 239 -6.78 1.10 18.22
C SER A 239 -8.13 0.61 17.70
N ALA A 240 -8.52 -0.61 18.08
CA ALA A 240 -9.82 -1.14 17.72
C ALA A 240 -10.96 -0.25 18.25
N LYS A 241 -10.78 0.37 19.42
CA LYS A 241 -11.73 1.35 19.95
C LYS A 241 -11.86 2.59 19.06
N GLU A 242 -10.74 3.16 18.61
CA GLU A 242 -10.75 4.32 17.69
C GLU A 242 -11.43 3.96 16.37
N ILE A 243 -11.24 2.73 15.86
CA ILE A 243 -11.95 2.25 14.67
C ILE A 243 -13.46 2.20 14.91
N VAL A 244 -13.91 1.66 16.05
CA VAL A 244 -15.33 1.60 16.40
C VAL A 244 -15.93 3.01 16.49
N ASP A 245 -15.23 3.94 17.14
CA ASP A 245 -15.70 5.32 17.28
C ASP A 245 -15.80 6.02 15.92
N PHE A 246 -14.81 5.82 15.04
CA PHE A 246 -14.80 6.34 13.67
C PHE A 246 -15.94 5.75 12.82
N GLU A 247 -16.12 4.43 12.83
CA GLU A 247 -17.18 3.74 12.09
C GLU A 247 -18.59 4.16 12.57
N ARG A 248 -18.77 4.39 13.86
CA ARG A 248 -20.03 4.92 14.41
C ARG A 248 -20.30 6.34 13.95
N GLN A 249 -19.27 7.16 13.87
CA GLN A 249 -19.41 8.55 13.47
C GLN A 249 -19.72 8.71 11.99
N TYR A 250 -19.07 7.93 11.12
CA TYR A 250 -19.12 8.14 9.68
C TYR A 250 -19.85 7.05 8.88
N HIS A 251 -19.88 5.81 9.37
CA HIS A 251 -20.36 4.64 8.63
C HIS A 251 -21.58 3.94 9.28
N LYS A 252 -22.18 4.55 10.30
CA LYS A 252 -23.38 4.04 10.97
C LYS A 252 -23.22 2.62 11.54
N LEU A 253 -22.04 2.32 12.14
CA LEU A 253 -21.78 1.03 12.76
C LEU A 253 -22.83 0.73 13.83
N GLY A 254 -23.40 -0.48 13.79
CA GLY A 254 -24.37 -0.97 14.75
C GLY A 254 -23.76 -1.43 16.08
N ALA A 255 -24.39 -2.44 16.68
CA ALA A 255 -23.91 -3.03 17.92
C ALA A 255 -22.53 -3.67 17.75
N VAL A 256 -21.67 -3.51 18.75
CA VAL A 256 -20.34 -4.09 18.81
C VAL A 256 -20.26 -5.02 20.01
N ILE A 257 -19.92 -6.28 19.78
CA ILE A 257 -19.80 -7.30 20.80
C ILE A 257 -18.46 -7.17 21.51
N GLN A 258 -18.46 -7.07 22.82
CA GLN A 258 -17.25 -7.14 23.61
C GLN A 258 -16.91 -8.60 23.90
N ARG A 259 -15.78 -9.08 23.36
CA ARG A 259 -15.26 -10.43 23.60
C ARG A 259 -14.17 -10.39 24.66
N ASN A 260 -14.17 -11.38 25.57
CA ASN A 260 -13.12 -11.48 26.58
C ASN A 260 -11.91 -12.26 26.02
N TYR A 261 -10.70 -11.86 26.45
CA TYR A 261 -9.53 -12.69 26.28
C TYR A 261 -9.64 -13.89 27.22
N GLY A 262 -10.06 -15.06 26.73
CA GLY A 262 -9.92 -16.29 27.50
C GLY A 262 -8.43 -16.62 27.69
N SER A 263 -8.02 -17.06 28.88
CA SER A 263 -6.63 -17.43 29.18
C SER A 263 -6.07 -18.47 28.18
N ASP A 264 -6.91 -19.40 27.75
CA ASP A 264 -6.55 -20.44 26.79
C ASP A 264 -6.53 -19.92 25.35
N ALA A 265 -7.35 -18.97 24.98
CA ALA A 265 -7.34 -18.30 23.69
C ALA A 265 -6.04 -17.50 23.50
N VAL A 266 -5.59 -16.78 24.50
CA VAL A 266 -4.32 -16.04 24.48
C VAL A 266 -3.13 -17.01 24.38
N LYS A 267 -3.12 -18.10 25.13
CA LYS A 267 -2.10 -19.14 25.04
C LYS A 267 -2.10 -19.81 23.68
N SER A 268 -3.27 -20.12 23.12
CA SER A 268 -3.42 -20.72 21.80
C SER A 268 -2.93 -19.76 20.72
N ALA A 269 -3.33 -18.48 20.74
CA ALA A 269 -2.88 -17.46 19.82
C ALA A 269 -1.35 -17.27 19.86
N LEU A 270 -0.77 -17.27 21.05
CA LEU A 270 0.67 -17.20 21.23
C LEU A 270 1.39 -18.46 20.72
N ALA A 271 0.77 -19.63 20.81
CA ALA A 271 1.32 -20.89 20.28
C ALA A 271 1.19 -20.99 18.76
N PHE A 272 0.07 -20.55 18.19
CA PHE A 272 -0.19 -20.56 16.75
C PHE A 272 0.67 -19.56 15.99
N GLY A 273 0.99 -18.41 16.57
CA GLY A 273 1.82 -17.38 15.94
C GLY A 273 3.20 -17.82 15.49
N SER A 274 3.70 -18.97 15.99
CA SER A 274 4.99 -19.54 15.59
C SER A 274 4.92 -20.54 14.45
N LYS A 275 3.74 -21.04 14.06
CA LYS A 275 3.59 -22.16 13.10
C LYS A 275 2.62 -21.88 11.95
N SER A 276 1.82 -20.84 12.00
CA SER A 276 0.76 -20.62 11.02
C SER A 276 1.25 -19.78 9.84
N ALA A 277 1.41 -20.41 8.69
CA ALA A 277 1.56 -19.74 7.39
C ALA A 277 0.26 -19.08 6.88
N LYS A 278 -0.80 -19.01 7.69
CA LYS A 278 -2.15 -18.57 7.31
C LYS A 278 -2.64 -17.40 8.16
N VAL A 279 -1.77 -16.44 8.46
CA VAL A 279 -2.21 -15.22 9.11
C VAL A 279 -2.91 -14.34 8.06
N ASP A 280 -4.21 -14.14 8.22
CA ASP A 280 -4.94 -13.15 7.43
C ASP A 280 -4.80 -11.78 8.11
N TYR A 281 -3.92 -10.95 7.56
CA TYR A 281 -3.68 -9.59 8.06
C TYR A 281 -4.89 -8.66 7.92
N ARG A 282 -5.92 -9.08 7.23
CA ARG A 282 -7.13 -8.29 7.03
C ARG A 282 -8.02 -8.30 8.26
N TYR A 283 -8.27 -9.49 8.82
CA TYR A 283 -9.16 -9.64 9.96
C TYR A 283 -8.46 -9.52 11.31
N ASN A 284 -9.27 -9.35 12.33
CA ASN A 284 -8.81 -9.29 13.70
C ASN A 284 -8.47 -10.70 14.20
N ASP A 285 -7.23 -11.10 14.04
CA ASP A 285 -6.70 -12.37 14.54
C ASP A 285 -6.09 -12.17 15.93
N LEU A 286 -6.41 -13.05 16.87
CA LEU A 286 -5.90 -12.98 18.24
C LEU A 286 -4.39 -12.96 18.32
N SER A 287 -3.70 -13.66 17.44
CA SER A 287 -2.23 -13.69 17.42
C SER A 287 -1.65 -12.31 17.07
N ILE A 288 -2.29 -11.60 16.14
CA ILE A 288 -1.91 -10.24 15.73
C ILE A 288 -2.25 -9.25 16.84
N VAL A 289 -3.47 -9.35 17.39
CA VAL A 289 -3.95 -8.53 18.50
C VAL A 289 -3.02 -8.63 19.71
N CYS A 290 -2.66 -9.84 20.11
CA CYS A 290 -1.76 -10.07 21.25
C CYS A 290 -0.33 -9.60 20.99
N SER A 291 0.11 -9.56 19.74
CA SER A 291 1.45 -9.10 19.38
C SER A 291 1.54 -7.60 19.22
N ASN A 292 0.42 -6.92 18.97
CA ASN A 292 0.36 -5.47 18.77
C ASN A 292 1.40 -4.98 17.76
N ILE A 293 1.41 -5.60 16.57
CA ILE A 293 2.43 -5.38 15.54
C ILE A 293 2.37 -3.95 15.03
N SER A 294 3.50 -3.28 15.02
CA SER A 294 3.67 -1.93 14.44
C SER A 294 4.85 -1.88 13.47
N TYR A 295 4.92 -0.82 12.69
CA TYR A 295 5.98 -0.61 11.70
C TYR A 295 6.68 0.72 11.97
N ASP A 296 8.00 0.72 11.88
CA ASP A 296 8.82 1.92 12.00
C ASP A 296 8.82 2.68 10.67
N ASN A 297 8.25 3.87 10.63
CA ASN A 297 8.23 4.75 9.46
C ASN A 297 9.21 5.93 9.57
N THR A 298 10.14 5.89 10.52
CA THR A 298 11.10 6.99 10.76
C THR A 298 11.88 7.37 9.51
N LYS A 299 12.21 6.38 8.67
CA LYS A 299 12.87 6.64 7.39
C LYS A 299 11.98 7.43 6.42
N ALA A 300 10.70 7.08 6.33
CA ALA A 300 9.73 7.78 5.48
C ALA A 300 9.42 9.20 5.99
N GLN A 301 9.47 9.43 7.31
CA GLN A 301 9.28 10.75 7.91
C GLN A 301 10.38 11.76 7.52
N ARG A 302 11.52 11.33 7.02
CA ARG A 302 12.54 12.22 6.46
C ARG A 302 12.13 12.80 5.10
N ILE A 303 11.15 12.20 4.46
CA ILE A 303 10.61 12.59 3.15
C ILE A 303 9.31 13.38 3.30
N SER A 304 8.41 12.94 4.20
CA SER A 304 7.09 13.54 4.40
C SER A 304 6.70 13.57 5.87
N THR A 305 5.83 14.49 6.26
CA THR A 305 5.47 14.72 7.67
C THR A 305 4.48 13.75 8.26
N PHE A 306 3.80 12.92 7.46
CA PHE A 306 2.76 11.98 7.90
C PHE A 306 1.73 12.62 8.85
N ARG A 307 1.16 13.75 8.42
CA ARG A 307 0.28 14.61 9.23
C ARG A 307 -1.17 14.13 9.30
N TRP A 308 -1.58 13.29 8.37
CA TRP A 308 -2.95 12.78 8.29
C TRP A 308 -3.15 11.65 9.29
N LYS A 309 -4.32 11.65 9.95
CA LYS A 309 -4.71 10.71 11.00
C LYS A 309 -6.18 10.36 10.82
N LEU A 310 -6.66 9.37 11.56
CA LEU A 310 -8.07 8.99 11.57
C LEU A 310 -9.00 10.18 11.89
N SER A 311 -8.56 11.10 12.76
CA SER A 311 -9.36 12.25 13.20
C SER A 311 -9.43 13.42 12.19
N ASN A 312 -8.56 13.46 11.18
CA ASN A 312 -8.49 14.56 10.22
C ASN A 312 -8.37 14.11 8.76
N THR A 313 -8.59 12.83 8.47
CA THR A 313 -8.65 12.30 7.10
C THR A 313 -9.87 12.86 6.36
N LYS A 314 -9.74 12.98 5.05
CA LYS A 314 -10.81 13.42 4.15
C LYS A 314 -11.62 12.22 3.69
#